data_309068fd0195d4d3005229f0a0534012
#
_entry.id   309068fd0195d4d3005229f0a0534012
#
_cell.length_a   1.000
_cell.length_b   1.000
_cell.length_c   1.000
_cell.angle_alpha   90.00
_cell.angle_beta   90.00
_cell.angle_gamma   90.00
#
_symmetry.space_group_name_H-M   'P 1'
#
loop_
_entity.id
_entity.type
_entity.pdbx_description
1 polymer ?
#
loop_
_entity_poly.entity_id
_entity_poly.type
_entity_poly.pdbx_seq_one_letter_code
_entity_poly.pdbx_strand_id
1 'polypeptide(L)'
;MSRLREAGDQFRAAAKRRLNERRARQRRSEQAMRALVMSLKETTEEQLAGVLREALQSMPFVEALYVLDDRGVQVTDTVHRAISSRKGLFHPSKIGTDQSLKQYFFMLHAGLERFTSDPYISMASGNFCITMSRLFMNAAGRSYVLCCDLMVPRQGL
;
A
#
# COMPACT_ATOMS: atom_id res chain seq x y z
N MET A 1 -29.05 -12.23 -34.40
CA MET A 1 -27.96 -11.25 -34.49
C MET A 1 -28.03 -10.17 -33.39
N SER A 2 -29.23 -9.76 -32.91
CA SER A 2 -29.35 -8.71 -31.86
C SER A 2 -28.78 -9.14 -30.50
N ARG A 3 -29.07 -10.36 -30.01
CA ARG A 3 -28.67 -10.86 -28.69
C ARG A 3 -27.15 -10.92 -28.47
N LEU A 4 -26.37 -11.27 -29.50
CA LEU A 4 -24.91 -11.31 -29.41
C LEU A 4 -24.29 -9.92 -29.33
N ARG A 5 -24.88 -8.95 -30.02
CA ARG A 5 -24.44 -7.54 -29.93
C ARG A 5 -24.74 -6.97 -28.56
N GLU A 6 -25.96 -7.21 -28.05
CA GLU A 6 -26.37 -6.78 -26.71
C GLU A 6 -25.47 -7.37 -25.62
N ALA A 7 -25.14 -8.66 -25.69
CA ALA A 7 -24.23 -9.31 -24.76
C ALA A 7 -22.82 -8.70 -24.83
N GLY A 8 -22.33 -8.41 -26.05
CA GLY A 8 -21.04 -7.74 -26.24
C GLY A 8 -21.01 -6.32 -25.67
N ASP A 9 -22.08 -5.58 -25.86
CA ASP A 9 -22.19 -4.21 -25.33
C ASP A 9 -22.32 -4.19 -23.81
N GLN A 10 -23.06 -5.13 -23.23
CA GLN A 10 -23.13 -5.31 -21.77
C GLN A 10 -21.77 -5.68 -21.17
N PHE A 11 -21.02 -6.56 -21.82
CA PHE A 11 -19.69 -6.95 -21.40
C PHE A 11 -18.72 -5.75 -21.44
N ARG A 12 -18.73 -4.98 -22.52
CA ARG A 12 -17.89 -3.77 -22.63
C ARG A 12 -18.25 -2.72 -21.58
N ALA A 13 -19.53 -2.50 -21.33
CA ALA A 13 -19.99 -1.56 -20.32
C ALA A 13 -19.57 -2.01 -18.91
N ALA A 14 -19.66 -3.30 -18.59
CA ALA A 14 -19.21 -3.86 -17.33
C ALA A 14 -17.69 -3.72 -17.15
N ALA A 15 -16.91 -4.02 -18.19
CA ALA A 15 -15.45 -3.87 -18.19
C ALA A 15 -15.04 -2.40 -17.97
N LYS A 16 -15.71 -1.48 -18.63
CA LYS A 16 -15.47 -0.03 -18.47
C LYS A 16 -15.78 0.45 -17.05
N ARG A 17 -16.88 -0.01 -16.45
CA ARG A 17 -17.21 0.31 -15.06
C ARG A 17 -16.16 -0.19 -14.11
N ARG A 18 -15.70 -1.45 -14.23
CA ARG A 18 -14.63 -2.02 -13.39
C ARG A 18 -13.34 -1.22 -13.50
N LEU A 19 -12.96 -0.83 -14.70
CA LEU A 19 -11.75 -0.02 -14.93
C LEU A 19 -11.88 1.36 -14.26
N ASN A 20 -13.02 2.00 -14.38
CA ASN A 20 -13.28 3.31 -13.76
C ASN A 20 -13.27 3.21 -12.23
N GLU A 21 -13.87 2.15 -11.65
CA GLU A 21 -13.83 1.89 -10.21
C GLU A 21 -12.42 1.64 -9.71
N ARG A 22 -11.63 0.86 -10.45
CA ARG A 22 -10.21 0.61 -10.14
C ARG A 22 -9.41 1.92 -10.13
N ARG A 23 -9.58 2.74 -11.14
CA ARG A 23 -8.92 4.05 -11.24
C ARG A 23 -9.33 4.99 -10.12
N ALA A 24 -10.60 4.99 -9.75
CA ALA A 24 -11.11 5.81 -8.65
C ALA A 24 -10.52 5.37 -7.30
N ARG A 25 -10.41 4.05 -7.05
CA ARG A 25 -9.75 3.51 -5.84
C ARG A 25 -8.28 3.88 -5.79
N GLN A 26 -7.58 3.74 -6.90
CA GLN A 26 -6.16 4.08 -6.99
C GLN A 26 -5.92 5.57 -6.70
N ARG A 27 -6.75 6.45 -7.27
CA ARG A 27 -6.66 7.90 -6.99
C ARG A 27 -6.90 8.22 -5.52
N ARG A 28 -7.90 7.60 -4.89
CA ARG A 28 -8.15 7.77 -3.45
C ARG A 28 -6.98 7.29 -2.60
N SER A 29 -6.41 6.16 -2.95
CA SER A 29 -5.22 5.61 -2.27
C SER A 29 -4.03 6.53 -2.40
N GLU A 30 -3.76 7.05 -3.60
CA GLU A 30 -2.67 8.00 -3.82
C GLU A 30 -2.87 9.31 -3.06
N GLN A 31 -4.09 9.83 -3.01
CA GLN A 31 -4.42 11.03 -2.24
C GLN A 31 -4.22 10.81 -0.74
N ALA A 32 -4.66 9.66 -0.22
CA ALA A 32 -4.48 9.31 1.17
C ALA A 32 -2.99 9.12 1.52
N MET A 33 -2.22 8.49 0.65
CA MET A 33 -0.76 8.36 0.81
C MET A 33 -0.07 9.71 0.82
N ARG A 34 -0.47 10.62 -0.06
CA ARG A 34 0.08 11.98 -0.12
C ARG A 34 -0.20 12.75 1.16
N ALA A 35 -1.44 12.68 1.67
CA ALA A 35 -1.82 13.32 2.92
C ALA A 35 -1.03 12.74 4.12
N LEU A 36 -0.85 11.43 4.15
CA LEU A 36 -0.07 10.75 5.18
C LEU A 36 1.40 11.18 5.14
N VAL A 37 2.00 11.25 3.97
CA VAL A 37 3.38 11.74 3.79
C VAL A 37 3.52 13.16 4.32
N MET A 38 2.56 14.04 4.07
CA MET A 38 2.58 15.41 4.59
C MET A 38 2.60 15.45 6.13
N SER A 39 1.86 14.56 6.77
CA SER A 39 1.90 14.41 8.24
C SER A 39 3.24 13.85 8.72
N LEU A 40 3.78 12.85 8.03
CA LEU A 40 5.04 12.21 8.40
C LEU A 40 6.26 13.13 8.28
N LYS A 41 6.23 14.08 7.35
CA LYS A 41 7.31 15.08 7.18
C LYS A 41 7.57 15.93 8.41
N GLU A 42 6.56 16.10 9.26
CA GLU A 42 6.62 16.94 10.47
C GLU A 42 6.93 16.13 11.71
N THR A 43 7.18 14.83 11.60
CA THR A 43 7.40 13.93 12.73
C THR A 43 8.86 13.55 12.91
N THR A 44 9.19 13.11 14.12
CA THR A 44 10.44 12.39 14.40
C THR A 44 10.24 10.89 14.17
N GLU A 45 11.34 10.12 14.14
CA GLU A 45 11.26 8.66 13.93
C GLU A 45 10.41 7.97 15.01
N GLU A 46 10.53 8.42 16.26
CA GLU A 46 9.78 7.87 17.39
C GLU A 46 8.26 8.10 17.29
N GLN A 47 7.86 9.11 16.54
CA GLN A 47 6.44 9.47 16.36
C GLN A 47 5.79 8.73 15.17
N LEU A 48 6.57 8.16 14.27
CA LEU A 48 6.08 7.56 13.02
C LEU A 48 5.01 6.49 13.28
N ALA A 49 5.25 5.56 14.18
CA ALA A 49 4.32 4.46 14.45
C ALA A 49 2.95 4.97 14.94
N GLY A 50 2.94 6.01 15.78
CA GLY A 50 1.70 6.63 16.26
C GLY A 50 0.89 7.27 15.15
N VAL A 51 1.55 8.00 14.25
CA VAL A 51 0.91 8.60 13.08
C VAL A 51 0.34 7.54 12.14
N LEU A 52 1.07 6.44 11.92
CA LEU A 52 0.58 5.33 11.09
C LEU A 52 -0.67 4.67 11.70
N ARG A 53 -0.69 4.45 13.01
CA ARG A 53 -1.85 3.86 13.68
C ARG A 53 -3.10 4.73 13.55
N GLU A 54 -2.95 6.03 13.73
CA GLU A 54 -4.04 6.99 13.57
C GLU A 54 -4.54 7.03 12.12
N ALA A 55 -3.61 7.11 11.16
CA ALA A 55 -3.94 7.13 9.74
C ALA A 55 -4.70 5.88 9.30
N LEU A 56 -4.33 4.71 9.78
CA LEU A 56 -4.96 3.45 9.41
C LEU A 56 -6.47 3.44 9.73
N GLN A 57 -6.88 4.10 10.80
CA GLN A 57 -8.30 4.19 11.19
C GLN A 57 -9.16 4.88 10.14
N SER A 58 -8.61 5.85 9.41
CA SER A 58 -9.31 6.60 8.37
C SER A 58 -9.09 6.06 6.95
N MET A 59 -8.39 4.94 6.80
CA MET A 59 -8.02 4.35 5.51
C MET A 59 -8.55 2.92 5.38
N PRO A 60 -9.88 2.71 5.19
CA PRO A 60 -10.50 1.38 5.27
C PRO A 60 -10.02 0.39 4.21
N PHE A 61 -9.46 0.88 3.11
CA PHE A 61 -8.90 0.07 2.02
C PHE A 61 -7.44 -0.34 2.26
N VAL A 62 -6.81 0.18 3.30
CA VAL A 62 -5.43 -0.13 3.65
C VAL A 62 -5.39 -1.30 4.62
N GLU A 63 -4.56 -2.30 4.31
CA GLU A 63 -4.33 -3.46 5.16
C GLU A 63 -3.22 -3.22 6.16
N ALA A 64 -2.12 -2.62 5.71
CA ALA A 64 -0.94 -2.41 6.53
C ALA A 64 -0.17 -1.15 6.13
N LEU A 65 0.50 -0.55 7.11
CA LEU A 65 1.40 0.59 6.94
C LEU A 65 2.70 0.32 7.68
N TYR A 66 3.81 0.66 7.08
CA TYR A 66 5.15 0.60 7.69
C TYR A 66 6.10 1.59 7.02
N VAL A 67 7.21 1.88 7.69
CA VAL A 67 8.23 2.82 7.20
C VAL A 67 9.59 2.15 7.18
N LEU A 68 10.32 2.37 6.09
CA LEU A 68 11.70 1.92 5.89
C LEU A 68 12.65 3.13 5.96
N ASP A 69 13.87 2.90 6.42
CA ASP A 69 14.94 3.88 6.33
C ASP A 69 15.56 3.92 4.92
N ASP A 70 16.61 4.70 4.75
CA ASP A 70 17.35 4.86 3.49
C ASP A 70 18.13 3.61 3.06
N ARG A 71 18.22 2.60 3.92
CA ARG A 71 18.81 1.29 3.62
C ARG A 71 17.77 0.21 3.33
N GLY A 72 16.49 0.53 3.45
CA GLY A 72 15.41 -0.44 3.27
C GLY A 72 15.11 -1.27 4.51
N VAL A 73 15.62 -0.86 5.67
CA VAL A 73 15.34 -1.52 6.94
C VAL A 73 14.12 -0.89 7.60
N GLN A 74 13.22 -1.73 8.09
CA GLN A 74 11.98 -1.29 8.71
C GLN A 74 12.26 -0.61 10.05
N VAL A 75 11.80 0.63 10.19
CA VAL A 75 11.99 1.46 11.39
C VAL A 75 10.75 1.53 12.28
N THR A 76 9.61 1.03 11.78
CA THR A 76 8.39 0.85 12.56
C THR A 76 7.98 -0.61 12.50
N ASP A 77 7.31 -1.11 13.54
CA ASP A 77 6.51 -2.32 13.38
C ASP A 77 5.43 -2.06 12.32
N THR A 78 5.02 -3.10 11.60
CA THR A 78 3.91 -2.98 10.67
C THR A 78 2.63 -2.71 11.45
N VAL A 79 1.99 -1.58 11.18
CA VAL A 79 0.65 -1.25 11.68
C VAL A 79 -0.36 -1.89 10.74
N HIS A 80 -1.21 -2.76 11.23
CA HIS A 80 -2.12 -3.55 10.41
C HIS A 80 -3.49 -3.72 11.06
N ARG A 81 -4.48 -4.02 10.23
CA ARG A 81 -5.80 -4.45 10.71
C ARG A 81 -5.73 -5.86 11.25
N ALA A 82 -6.73 -6.23 12.06
CA ALA A 82 -6.84 -7.59 12.59
C ALA A 82 -6.78 -8.62 11.44
N ILE A 83 -5.82 -9.54 11.53
CA ILE A 83 -5.60 -10.60 10.55
C ILE A 83 -6.64 -11.67 10.78
N SER A 84 -7.28 -12.15 9.70
CA SER A 84 -8.23 -13.25 9.76
C SER A 84 -7.55 -14.57 10.17
N SER A 85 -8.35 -15.56 10.50
CA SER A 85 -8.11 -16.84 11.18
C SER A 85 -6.95 -17.75 10.74
N ARG A 86 -6.04 -17.35 9.86
CA ARG A 86 -4.85 -18.11 9.48
C ARG A 86 -3.64 -17.78 10.36
N LYS A 87 -3.88 -17.66 11.65
CA LYS A 87 -2.83 -17.41 12.66
C LYS A 87 -1.78 -18.51 12.58
N GLY A 88 -0.51 -18.12 12.42
CA GLY A 88 0.63 -19.03 12.43
C GLY A 88 1.39 -19.16 11.11
N LEU A 89 0.76 -18.89 9.95
CA LEU A 89 1.41 -18.94 8.63
C LEU A 89 1.86 -17.56 8.11
N PHE A 90 1.19 -16.50 8.54
CA PHE A 90 1.43 -15.14 8.08
C PHE A 90 1.65 -14.21 9.27
N HIS A 91 2.75 -13.46 9.23
CA HIS A 91 3.13 -12.54 10.30
C HIS A 91 3.53 -11.19 9.70
N PRO A 92 2.95 -10.09 10.21
CA PRO A 92 3.45 -8.75 9.87
C PRO A 92 4.91 -8.58 10.27
N SER A 93 5.66 -7.92 9.40
CA SER A 93 7.07 -7.62 9.66
C SER A 93 7.24 -6.62 10.80
N LYS A 94 8.35 -6.72 11.51
CA LYS A 94 8.69 -5.86 12.65
C LYS A 94 9.90 -4.99 12.36
N ILE A 95 10.14 -4.03 13.25
CA ILE A 95 11.36 -3.20 13.27
C ILE A 95 12.58 -4.09 13.04
N GLY A 96 13.49 -3.65 12.18
CA GLY A 96 14.72 -4.35 11.86
C GLY A 96 14.61 -5.30 10.68
N THR A 97 13.41 -5.52 10.13
CA THR A 97 13.24 -6.36 8.93
C THR A 97 13.87 -5.67 7.72
N ASP A 98 14.73 -6.39 7.01
CA ASP A 98 15.34 -5.92 5.78
C ASP A 98 14.41 -6.13 4.59
N GLN A 99 13.92 -5.03 4.01
CA GLN A 99 13.07 -4.98 2.84
C GLN A 99 13.80 -4.44 1.60
N SER A 100 15.13 -4.33 1.66
CA SER A 100 15.93 -3.64 0.63
C SER A 100 15.87 -4.30 -0.75
N LEU A 101 15.56 -5.58 -0.82
CA LEU A 101 15.43 -6.33 -2.08
C LEU A 101 14.02 -6.26 -2.68
N LYS A 102 13.08 -5.64 -1.99
CA LYS A 102 11.72 -5.46 -2.51
C LYS A 102 11.66 -4.33 -3.53
N GLN A 103 10.90 -4.53 -4.60
CA GLN A 103 10.77 -3.52 -5.66
C GLN A 103 10.27 -2.18 -5.13
N TYR A 104 9.36 -2.19 -4.18
CA TYR A 104 8.81 -0.97 -3.61
C TYR A 104 9.83 -0.16 -2.79
N PHE A 105 11.00 -0.72 -2.52
CA PHE A 105 12.14 0.01 -1.96
C PHE A 105 13.17 0.36 -3.05
N PHE A 106 13.74 -0.64 -3.73
CA PHE A 106 14.87 -0.37 -4.62
C PHE A 106 14.51 0.50 -5.83
N MET A 107 13.27 0.50 -6.28
CA MET A 107 12.82 1.39 -7.35
C MET A 107 12.87 2.86 -6.91
N LEU A 108 12.55 3.15 -5.65
CA LEU A 108 12.70 4.50 -5.10
C LEU A 108 14.17 4.86 -4.89
N HIS A 109 14.96 3.91 -4.43
CA HIS A 109 16.41 4.09 -4.29
C HIS A 109 17.09 4.36 -5.64
N ALA A 110 16.54 3.79 -6.72
CA ALA A 110 17.01 4.03 -8.10
C ALA A 110 16.57 5.38 -8.70
N GLY A 111 15.75 6.16 -8.01
CA GLY A 111 15.39 7.53 -8.38
C GLY A 111 13.90 7.82 -8.56
N LEU A 112 13.01 6.85 -8.39
CA LEU A 112 11.57 7.11 -8.40
C LEU A 112 11.12 7.74 -7.07
N GLU A 113 10.17 8.66 -7.11
CA GLU A 113 9.58 9.25 -5.91
C GLU A 113 8.45 8.40 -5.33
N ARG A 114 7.83 7.57 -6.17
CA ARG A 114 6.73 6.68 -5.82
C ARG A 114 6.76 5.42 -6.68
N PHE A 115 6.23 4.35 -6.14
CA PHE A 115 6.12 3.07 -6.83
C PHE A 115 4.85 2.35 -6.42
N THR A 116 4.25 1.60 -7.34
CA THR A 116 3.12 0.72 -7.07
C THR A 116 3.45 -0.67 -7.62
N SER A 117 3.42 -1.67 -6.76
CA SER A 117 3.72 -3.05 -7.15
C SER A 117 2.59 -3.67 -7.97
N ASP A 118 2.92 -4.75 -8.70
CA ASP A 118 1.91 -5.68 -9.18
C ASP A 118 1.24 -6.40 -8.00
N PRO A 119 0.01 -6.92 -8.18
CA PRO A 119 -0.64 -7.70 -7.13
C PRO A 119 0.17 -8.94 -6.75
N TYR A 120 0.25 -9.23 -5.46
CA TYR A 120 0.93 -10.40 -4.93
C TYR A 120 0.23 -10.89 -3.65
N ILE A 121 0.57 -12.10 -3.21
CA ILE A 121 0.08 -12.63 -1.93
C ILE A 121 0.96 -12.08 -0.80
N SER A 122 0.35 -11.35 0.13
CA SER A 122 1.06 -10.80 1.29
C SER A 122 1.49 -11.91 2.25
N MET A 123 2.76 -11.94 2.61
CA MET A 123 3.27 -12.83 3.66
C MET A 123 2.84 -12.38 5.06
N ALA A 124 2.35 -11.16 5.20
CA ALA A 124 1.83 -10.64 6.46
C ALA A 124 0.41 -11.12 6.76
N SER A 125 -0.43 -11.28 5.73
CA SER A 125 -1.87 -11.56 5.91
C SER A 125 -2.38 -12.75 5.11
N GLY A 126 -1.69 -13.17 4.05
CA GLY A 126 -2.15 -14.17 3.10
C GLY A 126 -3.17 -13.66 2.08
N ASN A 127 -3.49 -12.37 2.12
CA ASN A 127 -4.41 -11.74 1.17
C ASN A 127 -3.69 -11.27 -0.09
N PHE A 128 -4.45 -11.13 -1.18
CA PHE A 128 -3.97 -10.44 -2.37
C PHE A 128 -3.82 -8.95 -2.06
N CYS A 129 -2.65 -8.39 -2.32
CA CYS A 129 -2.40 -6.97 -2.07
C CYS A 129 -1.52 -6.33 -3.14
N ILE A 130 -1.56 -5.01 -3.16
CA ILE A 130 -0.64 -4.16 -3.89
C ILE A 130 0.09 -3.31 -2.85
N THR A 131 1.40 -3.16 -2.98
CA THR A 131 2.16 -2.24 -2.14
C THR A 131 2.43 -0.96 -2.91
N MET A 132 1.98 0.15 -2.35
CA MET A 132 2.36 1.50 -2.78
C MET A 132 3.45 2.02 -1.86
N SER A 133 4.47 2.64 -2.42
CA SER A 133 5.54 3.25 -1.64
C SER A 133 5.82 4.68 -2.08
N ARG A 134 6.24 5.51 -1.12
CA ARG A 134 6.60 6.91 -1.33
C ARG A 134 7.82 7.29 -0.52
N LEU A 135 8.72 8.01 -1.18
CA LEU A 135 9.86 8.64 -0.53
C LEU A 135 9.39 9.88 0.23
N PHE A 136 9.90 10.07 1.44
CA PHE A 136 9.71 11.31 2.20
C PHE A 136 10.92 11.62 3.07
N MET A 137 11.04 12.87 3.47
CA MET A 137 12.04 13.34 4.40
C MET A 137 11.32 13.79 5.68
N ASN A 138 11.81 13.35 6.85
CA ASN A 138 11.20 13.73 8.13
C ASN A 138 11.68 15.10 8.62
N ALA A 139 11.20 15.51 9.80
CA ALA A 139 11.56 16.79 10.41
C ALA A 139 13.06 16.92 10.70
N ALA A 140 13.77 15.81 10.92
CA ALA A 140 15.22 15.79 11.15
C ALA A 140 16.05 15.77 9.86
N GLY A 141 15.43 15.84 8.68
CA GLY A 141 16.11 15.80 7.39
C GLY A 141 16.55 14.40 6.96
N ARG A 142 16.06 13.35 7.57
CA ARG A 142 16.35 11.96 7.19
C ARG A 142 15.35 11.46 6.15
N SER A 143 15.83 10.67 5.19
CA SER A 143 15.03 10.06 4.15
C SER A 143 14.45 8.73 4.59
N TYR A 144 13.16 8.54 4.30
CA TYR A 144 12.40 7.33 4.60
C TYR A 144 11.53 6.94 3.42
N VAL A 145 11.05 5.71 3.45
CA VAL A 145 10.05 5.19 2.51
C VAL A 145 8.81 4.76 3.28
N LEU A 146 7.68 5.40 2.99
CA LEU A 146 6.37 4.95 3.46
C LEU A 146 5.91 3.81 2.56
N CYS A 147 5.54 2.69 3.16
CA CYS A 147 4.94 1.54 2.47
C CYS A 147 3.50 1.34 2.94
N CYS A 148 2.62 1.11 1.99
CA CYS A 148 1.19 0.94 2.20
C CYS A 148 0.71 -0.28 1.43
N ASP A 149 0.26 -1.30 2.14
CA ASP A 149 -0.33 -2.49 1.55
C ASP A 149 -1.84 -2.30 1.41
N LEU A 150 -2.31 -2.39 0.18
CA LEU A 150 -3.72 -2.23 -0.19
C LEU A 150 -4.32 -3.59 -0.51
N MET A 151 -5.48 -3.88 0.05
CA MET A 151 -6.24 -5.07 -0.32
C MET A 151 -6.74 -4.95 -1.77
N VAL A 152 -6.56 -6.03 -2.53
CA VAL A 152 -7.13 -6.14 -3.88
C VAL A 152 -8.37 -7.05 -3.80
N PRO A 153 -9.55 -6.56 -4.20
CA PRO A 153 -10.74 -7.40 -4.25
C PRO A 153 -10.54 -8.57 -5.23
N ARG A 154 -10.86 -9.80 -4.80
CA ARG A 154 -10.73 -11.01 -5.63
C ARG A 154 -11.48 -10.95 -6.97
N GLN A 155 -12.54 -10.15 -7.04
CA GLN A 155 -13.37 -9.97 -8.25
C GLN A 155 -12.80 -8.92 -9.22
N GLY A 156 -11.66 -8.36 -8.95
CA GLY A 156 -11.03 -7.31 -9.77
C GLY A 156 -9.78 -7.77 -10.54
N LEU A 157 -9.52 -9.06 -10.54
CA LEU A 157 -8.41 -9.68 -11.29
C LEU A 157 -8.85 -10.08 -12.69
#